data_aeef821a0b5c47ef638996e9eed6471a
#
_entry.id   aeef821a0b5c47ef638996e9eed6471a
#
_cell.length_a   1.000
_cell.length_b   1.000
_cell.length_c   1.000
_cell.angle_alpha   90.00
_cell.angle_beta   90.00
_cell.angle_gamma   90.00
#
_symmetry.space_group_name_H-M   'P 1'
#
loop_
_entity.id
_entity.type
_entity.pdbx_description
1 polymer ?
#
loop_
_entity_poly.entity_id
_entity_poly.type
_entity_poly.pdbx_seq_one_letter_code
_entity_poly.pdbx_strand_id
1 'polypeptide(L)'
;VGGEEICFHAITEALGAIADVTPFVYSTEELFHSPHGALTKMGYLLHNRDVEQKLRKCLRENRYDAWIIHNTFPAMSPCVYELALHQPAPVIHYMHNYRSGCLNGVFYRDGAPCFSCQGGNYFPGIMHACWRKNAAYSSLAAAVLYKTRRMGAWSRFSSYIAISRRQRELLIRTGIPEDKIRVIPHFIRQNPAPAAGQSRRDVLYAGRLTQE
;
A
#
# COMPACT_ATOMS: atom_id res chain seq x y z
N VAL A 1 -10.39 -11.47 1.85
CA VAL A 1 -10.25 -10.30 2.75
C VAL A 1 -8.85 -10.34 3.33
N GLY A 2 -8.04 -9.34 3.08
CA GLY A 2 -6.66 -9.23 3.57
C GLY A 2 -6.55 -8.29 4.77
N GLY A 3 -5.42 -8.37 5.51
CA GLY A 3 -5.19 -7.48 6.66
C GLY A 3 -5.20 -5.99 6.32
N GLU A 4 -4.80 -5.61 5.10
CA GLU A 4 -4.87 -4.23 4.61
C GLU A 4 -6.31 -3.73 4.49
N GLU A 5 -7.23 -4.57 4.04
CA GLU A 5 -8.65 -4.25 3.89
C GLU A 5 -9.32 -4.10 5.25
N ILE A 6 -9.04 -5.00 6.18
CA ILE A 6 -9.53 -4.90 7.57
C ILE A 6 -9.05 -3.58 8.20
N CYS A 7 -7.79 -3.24 8.03
CA CYS A 7 -7.22 -1.99 8.52
C CYS A 7 -7.88 -0.76 7.88
N PHE A 8 -8.10 -0.78 6.56
CA PHE A 8 -8.78 0.30 5.84
C PHE A 8 -10.18 0.55 6.42
N HIS A 9 -10.99 -0.51 6.58
CA HIS A 9 -12.34 -0.37 7.14
C HIS A 9 -12.31 0.12 8.59
N ALA A 10 -11.42 -0.39 9.44
CA ALA A 10 -11.29 0.04 10.82
C ALA A 10 -10.91 1.53 10.94
N ILE A 11 -9.98 2.00 10.09
CA ILE A 11 -9.57 3.40 10.05
C ILE A 11 -10.71 4.29 9.52
N THR A 12 -11.37 3.88 8.43
CA THR A 12 -12.51 4.61 7.86
C THR A 12 -13.61 4.82 8.89
N GLU A 13 -13.94 3.77 9.63
CA GLU A 13 -14.97 3.83 10.68
C GLU A 13 -14.54 4.69 11.87
N ALA A 14 -13.28 4.56 12.32
CA ALA A 14 -12.76 5.38 13.42
C ALA A 14 -12.72 6.88 13.07
N LEU A 15 -12.33 7.21 11.84
CA LEU A 15 -12.33 8.58 11.35
C LEU A 15 -13.75 9.11 11.15
N GLY A 16 -14.69 8.29 10.73
CA GLY A 16 -16.11 8.66 10.57
C GLY A 16 -16.77 9.13 11.86
N ALA A 17 -16.18 8.85 13.03
CA ALA A 17 -16.65 9.38 14.31
C ALA A 17 -16.30 10.87 14.53
N ILE A 18 -15.34 11.43 13.77
CA ILE A 18 -14.81 12.78 13.97
C ILE A 18 -14.73 13.61 12.68
N ALA A 19 -14.98 13.02 11.52
CA ALA A 19 -14.91 13.68 10.21
C ALA A 19 -15.83 13.02 9.20
N ASP A 20 -16.20 13.75 8.15
CA ASP A 20 -16.87 13.18 6.99
C ASP A 20 -15.85 12.43 6.13
N VAL A 21 -16.02 11.12 5.99
CA VAL A 21 -15.09 10.25 5.26
C VAL A 21 -15.74 9.74 3.98
N THR A 22 -15.11 10.00 2.86
CA THR A 22 -15.50 9.44 1.56
C THR A 22 -14.52 8.33 1.17
N PRO A 23 -14.85 7.06 1.34
CA PRO A 23 -13.99 5.96 0.95
C PRO A 23 -13.97 5.82 -0.58
N PHE A 24 -12.77 5.72 -1.16
CA PHE A 24 -12.55 5.41 -2.57
C PHE A 24 -11.83 4.08 -2.67
N VAL A 25 -12.52 3.06 -3.15
CA VAL A 25 -12.00 1.70 -3.28
C VAL A 25 -12.04 1.27 -4.74
N TYR A 26 -10.99 0.59 -5.17
CA TYR A 26 -10.92 -0.06 -6.48
C TYR A 26 -10.19 -1.39 -6.32
N SER A 27 -10.89 -2.49 -6.56
CA SER A 27 -10.36 -3.81 -6.32
C SER A 27 -9.53 -4.36 -7.48
N THR A 28 -8.64 -5.30 -7.18
CA THR A 28 -7.93 -6.06 -8.22
C THR A 28 -8.91 -6.86 -9.08
N GLU A 29 -10.03 -7.30 -8.51
CA GLU A 29 -11.09 -8.01 -9.23
C GLU A 29 -11.75 -7.10 -10.27
N GLU A 30 -12.07 -5.84 -9.93
CA GLU A 30 -12.60 -4.85 -10.89
C GLU A 30 -11.68 -4.69 -12.09
N LEU A 31 -10.35 -4.65 -11.86
CA LEU A 31 -9.38 -4.58 -12.96
C LEU A 31 -9.41 -5.83 -13.83
N PHE A 32 -9.38 -7.02 -13.23
CA PHE A 32 -9.28 -8.27 -13.98
C PHE A 32 -10.59 -8.69 -14.65
N HIS A 33 -11.75 -8.36 -14.08
CA HIS A 33 -13.06 -8.61 -14.66
C HIS A 33 -13.54 -7.48 -15.59
N SER A 34 -12.77 -6.39 -15.72
CA SER A 34 -13.10 -5.33 -16.69
C SER A 34 -13.14 -5.88 -18.13
N PRO A 35 -13.96 -5.29 -19.03
CA PRO A 35 -14.09 -5.77 -20.41
C PRO A 35 -12.85 -5.55 -21.26
N HIS A 36 -11.81 -4.95 -20.72
CA HIS A 36 -10.58 -4.62 -21.42
C HIS A 36 -9.72 -5.85 -21.73
N GLY A 37 -9.07 -5.85 -22.89
CA GLY A 37 -8.11 -6.88 -23.29
C GLY A 37 -6.85 -6.91 -22.41
N ALA A 38 -6.11 -8.02 -22.45
CA ALA A 38 -4.94 -8.26 -21.60
C ALA A 38 -3.88 -7.15 -21.68
N LEU A 39 -3.59 -6.63 -22.87
CA LEU A 39 -2.61 -5.55 -23.05
C LEU A 39 -3.07 -4.25 -22.39
N THR A 40 -4.36 -3.91 -22.48
CA THR A 40 -4.91 -2.73 -21.78
C THR A 40 -4.82 -2.89 -20.27
N LYS A 41 -5.16 -4.08 -19.74
CA LYS A 41 -5.03 -4.39 -18.31
C LYS A 41 -3.58 -4.26 -17.84
N MET A 42 -2.60 -4.68 -18.63
CA MET A 42 -1.19 -4.46 -18.33
C MET A 42 -0.81 -2.97 -18.33
N GLY A 43 -1.32 -2.21 -19.30
CA GLY A 43 -1.15 -0.75 -19.34
C GLY A 43 -1.77 -0.05 -18.13
N TYR A 44 -2.89 -0.57 -17.61
CA TYR A 44 -3.57 -0.03 -16.43
C TYR A 44 -2.74 -0.16 -15.15
N LEU A 45 -1.80 -1.08 -15.07
CA LEU A 45 -0.86 -1.12 -13.94
C LEU A 45 0.05 0.13 -13.92
N LEU A 46 0.35 0.70 -15.07
CA LEU A 46 1.15 1.93 -15.19
C LEU A 46 0.29 3.20 -15.13
N HIS A 47 -0.92 3.14 -15.69
CA HIS A 47 -1.87 4.26 -15.67
C HIS A 47 -3.31 3.76 -15.87
N ASN A 48 -4.05 3.64 -14.78
CA ASN A 48 -5.44 3.18 -14.80
C ASN A 48 -6.38 4.36 -15.07
N ARG A 49 -6.86 4.45 -16.33
CA ARG A 49 -7.75 5.54 -16.76
C ARG A 49 -9.11 5.51 -16.08
N ASP A 50 -9.62 4.33 -15.75
CA ASP A 50 -10.93 4.19 -15.09
C ASP A 50 -10.86 4.74 -13.67
N VAL A 51 -9.79 4.40 -12.93
CA VAL A 51 -9.53 4.95 -11.60
C VAL A 51 -9.34 6.46 -11.68
N GLU A 52 -8.55 6.94 -12.64
CA GLU A 52 -8.32 8.37 -12.82
C GLU A 52 -9.63 9.13 -13.07
N GLN A 53 -10.49 8.63 -13.98
CA GLN A 53 -11.76 9.27 -14.30
C GLN A 53 -12.71 9.29 -13.10
N LYS A 54 -12.85 8.15 -12.39
CA LYS A 54 -13.66 8.04 -11.18
C LYS A 54 -13.17 9.03 -10.11
N LEU A 55 -11.86 9.07 -9.87
CA LEU A 55 -11.28 9.94 -8.85
C LEU A 55 -11.39 11.42 -9.23
N ARG A 56 -11.14 11.79 -10.48
CA ARG A 56 -11.37 13.15 -10.98
C ARG A 56 -12.83 13.59 -10.86
N LYS A 57 -13.79 12.66 -11.03
CA LYS A 57 -15.20 12.95 -10.78
C LYS A 57 -15.43 13.28 -9.32
N CYS A 58 -14.96 12.46 -8.39
CA CYS A 58 -15.07 12.72 -6.94
C CYS A 58 -14.49 14.10 -6.57
N LEU A 59 -13.33 14.47 -7.16
CA LEU A 59 -12.66 15.75 -6.91
C LEU A 59 -13.36 16.97 -7.49
N ARG A 60 -14.18 16.80 -8.51
CA ARG A 60 -15.01 17.89 -9.04
C ARG A 60 -16.26 18.12 -8.19
N GLU A 61 -16.79 17.06 -7.62
CA GLU A 61 -18.04 17.08 -6.84
C GLU A 61 -17.80 17.45 -5.37
N ASN A 62 -16.58 17.23 -4.86
CA ASN A 62 -16.27 17.40 -3.45
C ASN A 62 -14.91 18.09 -3.27
N ARG A 63 -14.77 18.82 -2.15
CA ARG A 63 -13.49 19.31 -1.64
C ARG A 63 -13.11 18.46 -0.42
N TYR A 64 -11.85 18.08 -0.35
CA TYR A 64 -11.32 17.28 0.73
C TYR A 64 -10.24 18.05 1.48
N ASP A 65 -10.30 18.06 2.81
CA ASP A 65 -9.33 18.73 3.68
C ASP A 65 -8.06 17.91 3.87
N ALA A 66 -8.13 16.59 3.67
CA ALA A 66 -6.97 15.68 3.70
C ALA A 66 -7.22 14.43 2.85
N TRP A 67 -6.14 13.80 2.44
CA TRP A 67 -6.15 12.50 1.78
C TRP A 67 -5.41 11.47 2.62
N ILE A 68 -6.00 10.28 2.78
CA ILE A 68 -5.31 9.13 3.35
C ILE A 68 -5.23 8.06 2.27
N ILE A 69 -4.02 7.79 1.80
CA ILE A 69 -3.77 6.79 0.76
C ILE A 69 -3.25 5.52 1.41
N HIS A 70 -3.92 4.42 1.15
CA HIS A 70 -3.48 3.07 1.49
C HIS A 70 -2.72 2.42 0.33
N ASN A 71 -2.79 1.10 0.18
CA ASN A 71 -2.13 0.41 -0.91
C ASN A 71 -2.86 0.63 -2.24
N THR A 72 -2.19 1.20 -3.22
CA THR A 72 -2.73 1.43 -4.57
C THR A 72 -2.26 0.38 -5.59
N PHE A 73 -1.24 -0.41 -5.24
CA PHE A 73 -0.66 -1.42 -6.12
C PHE A 73 -1.39 -2.77 -5.97
N PRO A 74 -1.72 -3.45 -7.05
CA PRO A 74 -1.43 -3.11 -8.44
C PRO A 74 -2.58 -2.36 -9.16
N ALA A 75 -3.81 -2.39 -8.64
CA ALA A 75 -5.02 -2.07 -9.39
C ALA A 75 -5.24 -0.57 -9.65
N MET A 76 -4.95 0.28 -8.68
CA MET A 76 -5.20 1.72 -8.81
C MET A 76 -4.15 2.47 -9.63
N SER A 77 -2.96 1.89 -9.84
CA SER A 77 -1.81 2.49 -10.53
C SER A 77 -1.26 3.77 -9.86
N PRO A 78 -0.10 4.30 -10.32
CA PRO A 78 0.45 5.56 -9.83
C PRO A 78 -0.39 6.81 -10.10
N CYS A 79 -1.46 6.75 -10.91
CA CYS A 79 -2.30 7.90 -11.20
C CYS A 79 -2.94 8.52 -9.94
N VAL A 80 -3.21 7.71 -8.91
CA VAL A 80 -3.72 8.19 -7.63
C VAL A 80 -2.71 9.13 -6.94
N TYR A 81 -1.43 8.73 -6.93
CA TYR A 81 -0.37 9.56 -6.36
C TYR A 81 -0.16 10.85 -7.16
N GLU A 82 -0.24 10.75 -8.49
CA GLU A 82 -0.13 11.90 -9.37
C GLU A 82 -1.25 12.92 -9.09
N LEU A 83 -2.49 12.47 -9.00
CA LEU A 83 -3.62 13.32 -8.66
C LEU A 83 -3.47 13.93 -7.27
N ALA A 84 -3.08 13.12 -6.28
CA ALA A 84 -2.89 13.59 -4.90
C ALA A 84 -1.80 14.65 -4.77
N LEU A 85 -0.69 14.52 -5.51
CA LEU A 85 0.40 15.52 -5.51
C LEU A 85 0.02 16.88 -6.10
N HIS A 86 -1.08 16.96 -6.86
CA HIS A 86 -1.60 18.20 -7.45
C HIS A 86 -2.75 18.80 -6.63
N GLN A 87 -3.13 18.20 -5.51
CA GLN A 87 -4.14 18.77 -4.61
C GLN A 87 -3.50 19.67 -3.57
N PRO A 88 -4.19 20.74 -3.14
CA PRO A 88 -3.72 21.59 -2.06
C PRO A 88 -3.81 20.92 -0.69
N ALA A 89 -4.68 19.93 -0.54
CA ALA A 89 -4.91 19.22 0.71
C ALA A 89 -3.70 18.33 1.08
N PRO A 90 -3.35 18.22 2.37
CA PRO A 90 -2.30 17.35 2.83
C PRO A 90 -2.59 15.89 2.51
N VAL A 91 -1.55 15.17 2.10
CA VAL A 91 -1.63 13.74 1.77
C VAL A 91 -0.87 12.94 2.81
N ILE A 92 -1.53 11.96 3.39
CA ILE A 92 -1.00 11.01 4.35
C ILE A 92 -0.95 9.63 3.67
N HIS A 93 0.22 9.00 3.63
CA HIS A 93 0.34 7.65 3.05
C HIS A 93 0.50 6.60 4.15
N TYR A 94 -0.49 5.72 4.28
CA TYR A 94 -0.46 4.61 5.22
C TYR A 94 0.32 3.44 4.61
N MET A 95 1.50 3.16 5.16
CA MET A 95 2.45 2.20 4.60
C MET A 95 2.16 0.78 5.09
N HIS A 96 1.51 -0.04 4.26
CA HIS A 96 1.21 -1.45 4.58
C HIS A 96 2.33 -2.43 4.20
N ASN A 97 3.28 -1.99 3.39
CA ASN A 97 4.34 -2.81 2.83
C ASN A 97 5.60 -1.97 2.56
N TYR A 98 6.63 -2.59 2.02
CA TYR A 98 7.93 -1.97 1.76
C TYR A 98 8.19 -1.71 0.27
N ARG A 99 7.18 -1.46 -0.55
CA ARG A 99 7.35 -1.25 -2.01
C ARG A 99 8.18 -0.02 -2.36
N SER A 100 8.37 0.90 -1.44
CA SER A 100 9.31 2.01 -1.59
C SER A 100 10.77 1.56 -1.78
N GLY A 101 11.12 0.34 -1.37
CA GLY A 101 12.48 -0.21 -1.47
C GLY A 101 12.54 -1.71 -1.74
N CYS A 102 11.41 -2.36 -2.03
CA CYS A 102 11.37 -3.79 -2.30
C CYS A 102 10.32 -4.13 -3.35
N LEU A 103 10.69 -4.87 -4.40
CA LEU A 103 9.78 -5.16 -5.50
C LEU A 103 8.57 -6.00 -5.06
N ASN A 104 8.77 -7.03 -4.23
CA ASN A 104 7.68 -7.84 -3.68
C ASN A 104 7.02 -7.20 -2.45
N GLY A 105 7.63 -6.18 -1.85
CA GLY A 105 7.08 -5.42 -0.74
C GLY A 105 7.31 -5.98 0.65
N VAL A 106 8.10 -7.05 0.82
CA VAL A 106 8.23 -7.74 2.12
C VAL A 106 9.67 -7.78 2.68
N PHE A 107 10.67 -7.39 1.89
CA PHE A 107 12.09 -7.50 2.25
C PHE A 107 12.52 -8.92 2.63
N TYR A 108 11.91 -9.90 2.00
CA TYR A 108 12.20 -11.31 2.24
C TYR A 108 12.23 -12.09 0.94
N ARG A 109 13.20 -13.02 0.78
CA ARG A 109 13.37 -13.87 -0.39
C ARG A 109 14.17 -15.11 -0.01
N ASP A 110 13.78 -16.27 -0.53
CA ASP A 110 14.51 -17.53 -0.41
C ASP A 110 14.85 -17.90 1.05
N GLY A 111 13.89 -17.68 1.97
CA GLY A 111 14.08 -18.02 3.37
C GLY A 111 14.86 -17.00 4.21
N ALA A 112 15.26 -15.85 3.65
CA ALA A 112 16.07 -14.85 4.35
C ALA A 112 15.65 -13.40 4.09
N PRO A 113 15.96 -12.45 5.01
CA PRO A 113 15.82 -11.03 4.75
C PRO A 113 16.61 -10.59 3.52
N CYS A 114 15.98 -9.81 2.62
CA CYS A 114 16.60 -9.35 1.38
C CYS A 114 16.42 -7.84 1.22
N PHE A 115 17.54 -7.11 1.07
CA PHE A 115 17.58 -5.66 0.94
C PHE A 115 18.17 -5.18 -0.40
N SER A 116 18.27 -6.05 -1.40
CA SER A 116 18.93 -5.76 -2.68
C SER A 116 18.27 -4.60 -3.47
N CYS A 117 17.00 -4.31 -3.23
CA CYS A 117 16.27 -3.20 -3.86
C CYS A 117 16.12 -1.96 -2.96
N GLN A 118 16.72 -1.93 -1.76
CA GLN A 118 16.43 -0.95 -0.71
C GLN A 118 16.65 0.51 -1.16
N GLY A 119 17.67 0.78 -1.97
CA GLY A 119 17.95 2.10 -2.54
C GLY A 119 16.98 2.53 -3.66
N GLY A 120 15.96 1.72 -3.98
CA GLY A 120 15.02 1.97 -5.08
C GLY A 120 15.50 1.50 -6.44
N ASN A 121 16.60 0.75 -6.51
CA ASN A 121 16.99 0.02 -7.70
C ASN A 121 16.27 -1.33 -7.71
N TYR A 122 15.21 -1.45 -8.49
CA TYR A 122 14.40 -2.67 -8.55
C TYR A 122 14.94 -3.73 -9.53
N PHE A 123 16.08 -3.50 -10.19
CA PHE A 123 16.68 -4.46 -11.12
C PHE A 123 16.96 -5.84 -10.48
N PRO A 124 17.50 -5.94 -9.26
CA PRO A 124 17.65 -7.24 -8.60
C PRO A 124 16.32 -7.98 -8.45
N GLY A 125 15.22 -7.27 -8.19
CA GLY A 125 13.89 -7.86 -8.08
C GLY A 125 13.37 -8.42 -9.42
N ILE A 126 13.78 -7.83 -10.55
CA ILE A 126 13.47 -8.35 -11.89
C ILE A 126 14.25 -9.65 -12.12
N MET A 127 15.56 -9.63 -11.88
CA MET A 127 16.44 -10.79 -12.09
C MET A 127 16.02 -12.01 -11.27
N HIS A 128 15.50 -11.78 -10.06
CA HIS A 128 15.01 -12.84 -9.19
C HIS A 128 13.50 -13.12 -9.34
N ALA A 129 12.84 -12.53 -10.35
CA ALA A 129 11.41 -12.73 -10.60
C ALA A 129 10.55 -12.54 -9.33
N CYS A 130 10.86 -11.52 -8.48
CA CYS A 130 10.31 -11.35 -7.14
C CYS A 130 8.79 -11.12 -7.11
N TRP A 131 8.17 -10.62 -8.19
CA TRP A 131 6.72 -10.46 -8.25
C TRP A 131 6.10 -11.58 -9.08
N ARG A 132 5.20 -12.34 -8.45
CA ARG A 132 4.49 -13.50 -9.03
C ARG A 132 5.43 -14.57 -9.62
N LYS A 133 6.65 -14.65 -9.12
CA LYS A 133 7.68 -15.60 -9.60
C LYS A 133 7.86 -15.56 -11.13
N ASN A 134 7.76 -14.36 -11.72
CA ASN A 134 7.81 -14.16 -13.17
C ASN A 134 8.58 -12.88 -13.50
N ALA A 135 9.60 -12.96 -14.38
CA ALA A 135 10.44 -11.83 -14.73
C ALA A 135 9.69 -10.72 -15.50
N ALA A 136 8.77 -11.07 -16.39
CA ALA A 136 7.98 -10.09 -17.15
C ALA A 136 7.04 -9.31 -16.22
N TYR A 137 6.35 -9.99 -15.31
CA TYR A 137 5.54 -9.32 -14.29
C TYR A 137 6.42 -8.49 -13.34
N SER A 138 7.58 -8.96 -12.96
CA SER A 138 8.53 -8.22 -12.12
C SER A 138 9.04 -6.96 -12.82
N SER A 139 9.30 -7.01 -14.14
CA SER A 139 9.66 -5.85 -14.94
C SER A 139 8.55 -4.80 -14.96
N LEU A 140 7.31 -5.24 -15.15
CA LEU A 140 6.16 -4.33 -15.11
C LEU A 140 5.97 -3.70 -13.72
N ALA A 141 6.07 -4.51 -12.66
CA ALA A 141 6.02 -4.00 -11.29
C ALA A 141 7.16 -2.99 -11.02
N ALA A 142 8.38 -3.28 -11.46
CA ALA A 142 9.50 -2.36 -11.36
C ALA A 142 9.22 -1.03 -12.07
N ALA A 143 8.67 -1.07 -13.28
CA ALA A 143 8.30 0.13 -14.03
C ALA A 143 7.28 0.99 -13.26
N VAL A 144 6.26 0.36 -12.66
CA VAL A 144 5.27 1.04 -11.79
C VAL A 144 5.98 1.71 -10.60
N LEU A 145 6.85 0.98 -9.90
CA LEU A 145 7.55 1.50 -8.73
C LEU A 145 8.57 2.58 -9.07
N TYR A 146 9.27 2.47 -10.21
CA TYR A 146 10.12 3.55 -10.72
C TYR A 146 9.32 4.80 -11.06
N LYS A 147 8.18 4.66 -11.75
CA LYS A 147 7.28 5.79 -12.02
C LYS A 147 6.83 6.45 -10.72
N THR A 148 6.38 5.67 -9.75
CA THR A 148 5.95 6.15 -8.42
C THR A 148 7.07 6.91 -7.71
N ARG A 149 8.30 6.38 -7.74
CA ARG A 149 9.46 7.03 -7.14
C ARG A 149 9.81 8.34 -7.84
N ARG A 150 9.83 8.35 -9.17
CA ARG A 150 10.19 9.55 -9.96
C ARG A 150 9.23 10.70 -9.78
N MET A 151 7.94 10.45 -9.57
CA MET A 151 6.98 11.51 -9.26
C MET A 151 7.08 12.03 -7.82
N GLY A 152 7.85 11.35 -6.96
CA GLY A 152 8.09 11.76 -5.57
C GLY A 152 7.03 11.31 -4.57
N ALA A 153 6.24 10.29 -4.88
CA ALA A 153 5.20 9.79 -3.96
C ALA A 153 5.76 9.30 -2.61
N TRP A 154 7.06 8.97 -2.54
CA TRP A 154 7.71 8.53 -1.29
C TRP A 154 8.57 9.61 -0.62
N SER A 155 8.43 10.88 -1.01
CA SER A 155 9.16 11.99 -0.37
C SER A 155 8.36 13.28 -0.27
N ARG A 156 7.36 13.47 -1.13
CA ARG A 156 6.63 14.75 -1.27
C ARG A 156 5.35 14.83 -0.46
N PHE A 157 4.74 13.71 -0.07
CA PHE A 157 3.55 13.74 0.76
C PHE A 157 3.81 14.39 2.11
N SER A 158 2.75 14.85 2.75
CA SER A 158 2.81 15.57 4.02
C SER A 158 3.26 14.66 5.16
N SER A 159 2.82 13.40 5.16
CA SER A 159 3.17 12.43 6.19
C SER A 159 3.08 10.97 5.69
N TYR A 160 3.80 10.09 6.36
CA TYR A 160 3.77 8.64 6.14
C TYR A 160 3.49 7.94 7.46
N ILE A 161 2.57 7.00 7.49
CA ILE A 161 2.27 6.21 8.68
C ILE A 161 2.97 4.86 8.57
N ALA A 162 3.82 4.56 9.54
CA ALA A 162 4.42 3.25 9.75
C ALA A 162 3.69 2.52 10.89
N ILE A 163 3.46 1.21 10.75
CA ILE A 163 2.72 0.41 11.73
C ILE A 163 3.59 -0.07 12.91
N SER A 164 4.91 0.13 12.83
CA SER A 164 5.85 -0.21 13.89
C SER A 164 7.13 0.62 13.81
N ARG A 165 7.87 0.68 14.92
CA ARG A 165 9.21 1.31 14.94
C ARG A 165 10.15 0.64 13.95
N ARG A 166 10.10 -0.68 13.84
CA ARG A 166 10.93 -1.42 12.88
C ARG A 166 10.59 -1.08 11.43
N GLN A 167 9.30 -0.95 11.10
CA GLN A 167 8.90 -0.50 9.77
C GLN A 167 9.41 0.92 9.50
N ARG A 168 9.30 1.85 10.46
CA ARG A 168 9.83 3.21 10.34
C ARG A 168 11.32 3.20 9.94
N GLU A 169 12.16 2.44 10.67
CA GLU A 169 13.59 2.32 10.37
C GLU A 169 13.85 1.84 8.93
N LEU A 170 13.11 0.84 8.48
CA LEU A 170 13.23 0.30 7.14
C LEU A 170 12.75 1.30 6.08
N LEU A 171 11.68 2.04 6.33
CA LEU A 171 11.16 3.07 5.42
C LEU A 171 12.15 4.23 5.25
N ILE A 172 12.82 4.68 6.33
CA ILE A 172 13.90 5.68 6.27
C ILE A 172 14.99 5.20 5.32
N ARG A 173 15.42 3.95 5.43
CA ARG A 173 16.43 3.36 4.54
C ARG A 173 15.99 3.28 3.08
N THR A 174 14.70 3.34 2.78
CA THR A 174 14.20 3.41 1.39
C THR A 174 14.17 4.83 0.83
N GLY A 175 14.51 5.82 1.63
CA GLY A 175 14.57 7.23 1.24
C GLY A 175 13.31 8.04 1.55
N ILE A 176 12.42 7.52 2.41
CA ILE A 176 11.31 8.32 2.95
C ILE A 176 11.87 9.25 4.02
N PRO A 177 11.57 10.57 3.99
CA PRO A 177 12.07 11.52 4.97
C PRO A 177 11.65 11.17 6.40
N GLU A 178 12.62 11.10 7.30
CA GLU A 178 12.43 10.65 8.68
C GLU A 178 11.45 11.52 9.47
N ASP A 179 11.53 12.84 9.28
CA ASP A 179 10.69 13.84 9.92
C ASP A 179 9.21 13.72 9.54
N LYS A 180 8.92 13.10 8.39
CA LYS A 180 7.57 12.87 7.88
C LYS A 180 6.96 11.55 8.32
N ILE A 181 7.71 10.63 8.94
CA ILE A 181 7.18 9.31 9.33
C ILE A 181 6.64 9.36 10.76
N ARG A 182 5.38 8.96 10.92
CA ARG A 182 4.71 8.77 12.21
C ARG A 182 4.46 7.28 12.43
N VAL A 183 4.67 6.81 13.66
CA VAL A 183 4.40 5.41 14.02
C VAL A 183 3.03 5.33 14.65
N ILE A 184 2.09 4.68 13.95
CA ILE A 184 0.74 4.42 14.42
C ILE A 184 0.47 2.92 14.23
N PRO A 185 0.56 2.12 15.30
CA PRO A 185 0.27 0.69 15.22
C PRO A 185 -1.19 0.42 14.84
N HIS A 186 -1.44 -0.75 14.27
CA HIS A 186 -2.80 -1.23 14.09
C HIS A 186 -3.49 -1.31 15.46
N PHE A 187 -4.76 -1.00 15.48
CA PHE A 187 -5.58 -1.04 16.70
C PHE A 187 -6.70 -2.08 16.56
N ILE A 188 -7.14 -2.60 17.69
CA ILE A 188 -8.33 -3.45 17.81
C ILE A 188 -9.40 -2.63 18.52
N ARG A 189 -10.59 -2.52 17.94
CA ARG A 189 -11.68 -1.69 18.48
C ARG A 189 -12.27 -2.18 19.80
N GLN A 190 -12.21 -3.49 20.03
CA GLN A 190 -12.69 -4.09 21.27
C GLN A 190 -11.62 -5.06 21.78
N ASN A 191 -11.21 -4.84 23.00
CA ASN A 191 -10.43 -5.85 23.71
C ASN A 191 -11.45 -6.88 24.23
N PRO A 192 -11.57 -8.07 23.64
CA PRO A 192 -12.50 -9.07 24.14
C PRO A 192 -12.11 -9.36 25.59
N ALA A 193 -13.08 -9.29 26.49
CA ALA A 193 -12.85 -9.66 27.88
C ALA A 193 -12.20 -11.05 27.91
N PRO A 194 -11.18 -11.28 28.75
CA PRO A 194 -10.60 -12.61 28.88
C PRO A 194 -11.72 -13.60 29.22
N ALA A 195 -11.81 -14.70 28.46
CA ALA A 195 -12.76 -15.74 28.78
C ALA A 195 -12.43 -16.24 30.21
N ALA A 196 -13.37 -16.02 31.12
CA ALA A 196 -13.19 -16.44 32.50
C ALA A 196 -13.04 -17.96 32.57
N GLY A 197 -11.97 -18.45 33.20
CA GLY A 197 -12.03 -19.72 33.90
C GLY A 197 -11.52 -20.98 33.21
N GLN A 198 -10.63 -20.93 32.18
CA GLN A 198 -9.87 -22.13 31.81
C GLN A 198 -8.40 -21.82 31.60
N SER A 199 -7.55 -22.45 32.44
CA SER A 199 -6.11 -22.54 32.17
C SER A 199 -5.92 -23.38 30.89
N ARG A 200 -5.78 -22.70 29.75
CA ARG A 200 -5.45 -23.36 28.47
C ARG A 200 -3.95 -23.52 28.37
N ARG A 201 -3.51 -24.73 28.06
CA ARG A 201 -2.11 -25.05 27.74
C ARG A 201 -1.82 -24.98 26.24
N ASP A 202 -2.79 -24.52 25.45
CA ASP A 202 -2.72 -24.51 24.00
C ASP A 202 -2.04 -23.23 23.52
N VAL A 203 -1.19 -23.34 22.49
CA VAL A 203 -0.61 -22.21 21.76
C VAL A 203 -1.38 -22.06 20.45
N LEU A 204 -2.04 -20.92 20.27
CA LEU A 204 -2.72 -20.59 19.03
C LEU A 204 -1.78 -19.81 18.12
N TYR A 205 -1.52 -20.31 16.91
CA TYR A 205 -0.91 -19.55 15.84
C TYR A 205 -2.02 -18.99 14.92
N ALA A 206 -2.06 -17.65 14.80
CA ALA A 206 -2.95 -16.97 13.88
C ALA A 206 -2.11 -16.22 12.82
N GLY A 207 -2.10 -16.70 11.58
CA GLY A 207 -1.32 -16.11 10.49
C GLY A 207 -1.41 -16.92 9.20
N ARG A 208 -0.87 -16.37 8.12
CA ARG A 208 -0.76 -17.12 6.86
C ARG A 208 0.35 -18.18 6.98
N LEU A 209 0.04 -19.42 6.58
CA LEU A 209 1.02 -20.49 6.47
C LEU A 209 1.53 -20.55 5.02
N THR A 210 2.33 -19.57 4.63
CA THR A 210 2.94 -19.49 3.30
C THR A 210 4.45 -19.37 3.42
N GLN A 211 5.18 -20.05 2.53
CA GLN A 211 6.59 -19.72 2.28
C GLN A 211 6.62 -18.43 1.45
N GLU A 212 7.02 -17.34 2.07
CA GLU A 212 7.21 -16.05 1.39
C GLU A 212 8.64 -15.90 0.86
#